data_35e773b51361caf55a2b95dca96790f3
#
_entry.id   35e773b51361caf55a2b95dca96790f3
#
_cell.length_a   1.000
_cell.length_b   1.000
_cell.length_c   1.000
_cell.angle_alpha   90.00
_cell.angle_beta   90.00
_cell.angle_gamma   90.00
#
_symmetry.space_group_name_H-M   'P 1'
#
loop_
_entity.id
_entity.type
_entity.pdbx_description
1 polymer ?
#
loop_
_entity_poly.entity_id
_entity_poly.type
_entity_poly.pdbx_seq_one_letter_code
_entity_poly.pdbx_strand_id
1 'polypeptide(L)'
;MKFRLRWFAVLLVCWGVVSFSFGSAYNARPKLIVVIVIDQFRGDYLERYRDQFGEGGFRLFLDHGAYFSDCNYDYANTRTAPGHATLLTGTYSSGHGIHANEWWDPQKKKMVTSVQDESTKIVGAASNGPGASPHNLLADTLGDELKLATQGKARVFGIALKDRAAILSAGFAGDGAYWIEQKTGAWITSTYYRNELPKWAQDFNSGNRAEKYWNREWKDSSGNTLRTTTPRKIKDGSVAGFYEVVGATPFANDFEFEFAKELVVYEKLGNGPATDLLIIGLSGNDILGHQVGPDSPESQAMVLATDRQLADLFNYLGHQIGLANIWIALSADHGVSPLPSVAKSLRIPAANFTPDKLQVQLNAALNRKLSPAHQGEYVKTLKYPVAWVNEEAFAALKIKEEEAERDVGEAMKQIGMRGYYTRWQLAEGAVPNTEIGRKYLHSYSPQGGWYVMGVPAPYTLGIPNGSDHGSPYTYDTHVSLAFYGLPFQTGTYRTHAEPVDLAVTLASLLGINGPTHSVGRVLTEALAPAHRAEDSGSPPGRSNPHSKPSGEVKPVDLSSVQGGER
;
A
#
# COMPACT_ATOMS: atom_id res chain seq x y z
N MET A 1 -15.14 -58.05 -43.00
CA MET A 1 -15.86 -57.05 -42.18
C MET A 1 -15.44 -56.97 -40.72
N LYS A 2 -14.89 -58.04 -40.11
CA LYS A 2 -14.48 -58.08 -38.68
C LYS A 2 -13.12 -57.37 -38.38
N PHE A 3 -12.29 -57.14 -39.35
CA PHE A 3 -10.95 -56.51 -39.17
C PHE A 3 -11.02 -54.96 -39.13
N ARG A 4 -11.95 -54.32 -39.79
CA ARG A 4 -12.12 -52.87 -39.82
C ARG A 4 -12.77 -52.29 -38.56
N LEU A 5 -13.56 -53.11 -37.87
CA LEU A 5 -14.25 -52.71 -36.63
C LEU A 5 -13.32 -52.65 -35.41
N ARG A 6 -12.23 -53.43 -35.40
CA ARG A 6 -11.20 -53.41 -34.32
C ARG A 6 -10.31 -52.15 -34.34
N TRP A 7 -10.03 -51.64 -35.51
CA TRP A 7 -9.23 -50.41 -35.64
C TRP A 7 -10.02 -49.14 -35.28
N PHE A 8 -11.33 -49.13 -35.51
CA PHE A 8 -12.21 -48.03 -35.10
C PHE A 8 -12.40 -47.99 -33.56
N ALA A 9 -12.46 -49.14 -32.91
CA ALA A 9 -12.56 -49.20 -31.45
C ALA A 9 -11.23 -48.74 -30.79
N VAL A 10 -10.06 -49.07 -31.34
CA VAL A 10 -8.75 -48.62 -30.85
C VAL A 10 -8.55 -47.10 -31.06
N LEU A 11 -9.01 -46.55 -32.16
CA LEU A 11 -8.96 -45.10 -32.43
C LEU A 11 -9.91 -44.32 -31.52
N LEU A 12 -11.09 -44.84 -31.19
CA LEU A 12 -12.01 -44.22 -30.23
C LEU A 12 -11.51 -44.28 -28.78
N VAL A 13 -10.81 -45.37 -28.40
CA VAL A 13 -10.18 -45.46 -27.06
C VAL A 13 -8.96 -44.53 -26.98
N CYS A 14 -8.17 -44.40 -28.05
CA CYS A 14 -7.07 -43.42 -28.08
C CYS A 14 -7.56 -41.94 -28.10
N TRP A 15 -8.74 -41.66 -28.67
CA TRP A 15 -9.32 -40.31 -28.65
C TRP A 15 -9.95 -39.96 -27.28
N GLY A 16 -10.44 -41.00 -26.54
CA GLY A 16 -10.98 -40.83 -25.20
C GLY A 16 -9.93 -40.61 -24.10
N VAL A 17 -8.65 -40.90 -24.37
CA VAL A 17 -7.56 -40.79 -23.39
C VAL A 17 -6.81 -39.44 -23.51
N VAL A 18 -7.06 -38.66 -24.56
CA VAL A 18 -6.30 -37.39 -24.84
C VAL A 18 -6.93 -36.16 -24.18
N SER A 19 -8.03 -36.25 -23.43
CA SER A 19 -8.79 -35.08 -22.98
C SER A 19 -8.80 -34.81 -21.47
N PHE A 20 -7.91 -35.37 -20.70
CA PHE A 20 -7.70 -34.91 -19.33
C PHE A 20 -6.24 -34.52 -19.09
N SER A 21 -5.81 -33.45 -19.75
CA SER A 21 -4.75 -32.63 -19.18
C SER A 21 -5.35 -31.93 -17.97
N PHE A 22 -5.23 -32.55 -16.79
CA PHE A 22 -5.35 -31.82 -15.56
C PHE A 22 -4.20 -30.81 -15.54
N GLY A 23 -4.44 -29.59 -16.00
CA GLY A 23 -3.56 -28.48 -15.72
C GLY A 23 -3.39 -28.43 -14.20
N SER A 24 -2.16 -28.52 -13.70
CA SER A 24 -1.94 -28.37 -12.27
C SER A 24 -2.60 -27.07 -11.82
N ALA A 25 -3.16 -27.04 -10.60
CA ALA A 25 -3.74 -25.81 -10.04
C ALA A 25 -2.76 -24.61 -10.10
N TYR A 26 -1.47 -24.89 -10.20
CA TYR A 26 -0.38 -23.93 -10.43
C TYR A 26 -0.40 -23.26 -11.81
N ASN A 27 -1.06 -23.81 -12.80
CA ASN A 27 -1.16 -23.25 -14.17
C ASN A 27 -2.47 -22.48 -14.40
N ALA A 28 -3.38 -22.43 -13.43
CA ALA A 28 -4.61 -21.67 -13.53
C ALA A 28 -4.32 -20.19 -13.18
N ARG A 29 -3.86 -19.43 -14.17
CA ARG A 29 -3.72 -17.98 -14.03
C ARG A 29 -5.09 -17.36 -13.72
N PRO A 30 -5.16 -16.38 -12.81
CA PRO A 30 -6.41 -15.69 -12.53
C PRO A 30 -6.84 -14.88 -13.76
N LYS A 31 -8.12 -14.63 -13.88
CA LYS A 31 -8.64 -13.67 -14.86
C LYS A 31 -8.45 -12.24 -14.41
N LEU A 32 -8.50 -12.01 -13.09
CA LEU A 32 -8.34 -10.70 -12.47
C LEU A 32 -7.52 -10.83 -11.18
N ILE A 33 -6.60 -9.91 -10.99
CA ILE A 33 -5.97 -9.64 -9.69
C ILE A 33 -6.56 -8.34 -9.16
N VAL A 34 -7.00 -8.34 -7.91
CA VAL A 34 -7.45 -7.15 -7.19
C VAL A 34 -6.50 -6.88 -6.03
N VAL A 35 -5.89 -5.70 -6.02
CA VAL A 35 -5.06 -5.24 -4.90
C VAL A 35 -5.84 -4.17 -4.15
N ILE A 36 -6.17 -4.45 -2.89
CA ILE A 36 -6.82 -3.49 -1.99
C ILE A 36 -5.75 -2.90 -1.09
N VAL A 37 -5.61 -1.59 -1.13
CA VAL A 37 -4.72 -0.84 -0.23
C VAL A 37 -5.58 0.05 0.65
N ILE A 38 -5.67 -0.27 1.94
CA ILE A 38 -6.43 0.55 2.90
C ILE A 38 -5.46 1.54 3.54
N ASP A 39 -5.60 2.81 3.17
CA ASP A 39 -4.76 3.91 3.62
C ASP A 39 -4.79 4.05 5.15
N GLN A 40 -3.62 4.09 5.79
CA GLN A 40 -3.45 4.23 7.25
C GLN A 40 -4.00 3.04 8.07
N PHE A 41 -4.02 1.82 7.50
CA PHE A 41 -4.61 0.65 8.16
C PHE A 41 -3.57 -0.10 8.99
N ARG A 42 -3.62 0.07 10.32
CA ARG A 42 -2.68 -0.53 11.26
C ARG A 42 -2.70 -2.06 11.20
N GLY A 43 -1.52 -2.66 11.34
CA GLY A 43 -1.35 -4.11 11.30
C GLY A 43 -2.11 -4.89 12.39
N ASP A 44 -2.42 -4.25 13.53
CA ASP A 44 -3.16 -4.89 14.63
C ASP A 44 -4.69 -4.93 14.43
N TYR A 45 -5.24 -4.22 13.45
CA TYR A 45 -6.70 -4.10 13.30
C TYR A 45 -7.37 -5.43 12.96
N LEU A 46 -6.76 -6.26 12.13
CA LEU A 46 -7.34 -7.55 11.75
C LEU A 46 -7.44 -8.51 12.93
N GLU A 47 -6.45 -8.51 13.83
CA GLU A 47 -6.50 -9.31 15.04
C GLU A 47 -7.39 -8.66 16.12
N ARG A 48 -7.30 -7.35 16.30
CA ARG A 48 -8.04 -6.59 17.31
C ARG A 48 -9.56 -6.73 17.17
N TYR A 49 -10.06 -6.75 15.93
CA TYR A 49 -11.49 -6.76 15.64
C TYR A 49 -11.98 -8.08 15.03
N ARG A 50 -11.15 -9.13 15.03
CA ARG A 50 -11.41 -10.43 14.39
C ARG A 50 -12.81 -10.99 14.71
N ASP A 51 -13.18 -10.96 15.97
CA ASP A 51 -14.45 -11.53 16.45
C ASP A 51 -15.69 -10.70 16.05
N GLN A 52 -15.48 -9.49 15.51
CA GLN A 52 -16.54 -8.59 15.09
C GLN A 52 -16.74 -8.57 13.56
N PHE A 53 -15.84 -9.23 12.81
CA PHE A 53 -15.95 -9.30 11.36
C PHE A 53 -17.01 -10.30 10.91
N GLY A 54 -17.74 -9.95 9.83
CA GLY A 54 -18.64 -10.84 9.12
C GLY A 54 -17.88 -11.80 8.20
N GLU A 55 -18.60 -12.75 7.65
CA GLU A 55 -18.05 -13.62 6.59
C GLU A 55 -17.88 -12.84 5.29
N GLY A 56 -16.86 -13.22 4.50
CA GLY A 56 -16.65 -12.71 3.15
C GLY A 56 -15.89 -11.37 3.03
N GLY A 57 -15.70 -10.62 4.12
CA GLY A 57 -14.86 -9.43 4.18
C GLY A 57 -13.42 -9.76 4.60
N PHE A 58 -12.96 -9.20 5.70
CA PHE A 58 -11.63 -9.52 6.22
C PHE A 58 -11.46 -11.00 6.59
N ARG A 59 -12.54 -11.67 7.00
CA ARG A 59 -12.50 -13.11 7.29
C ARG A 59 -12.23 -13.97 6.06
N LEU A 60 -12.47 -13.46 4.85
CA LEU A 60 -12.05 -14.16 3.63
C LEU A 60 -10.53 -14.42 3.64
N PHE A 61 -9.75 -13.46 4.13
CA PHE A 61 -8.29 -13.59 4.25
C PHE A 61 -7.88 -14.37 5.50
N LEU A 62 -8.54 -14.11 6.64
CA LEU A 62 -8.19 -14.70 7.93
C LEU A 62 -8.53 -16.19 8.04
N ASP A 63 -9.64 -16.63 7.40
CA ASP A 63 -10.15 -17.98 7.52
C ASP A 63 -9.94 -18.82 6.24
N HIS A 64 -9.74 -18.17 5.07
CA HIS A 64 -9.64 -18.83 3.77
C HIS A 64 -8.46 -18.38 2.93
N GLY A 65 -7.64 -17.45 3.40
CA GLY A 65 -6.49 -16.88 2.72
C GLY A 65 -5.18 -17.06 3.49
N ALA A 66 -4.12 -16.46 2.99
CA ALA A 66 -2.82 -16.38 3.65
C ALA A 66 -2.68 -14.99 4.30
N TYR A 67 -2.64 -14.93 5.62
CA TYR A 67 -2.49 -13.69 6.37
C TYR A 67 -1.15 -13.64 7.09
N PHE A 68 -0.36 -12.59 6.84
CA PHE A 68 0.90 -12.29 7.50
C PHE A 68 0.68 -11.26 8.61
N SER A 69 0.81 -11.69 9.85
CA SER A 69 0.56 -10.84 11.03
C SER A 69 1.78 -10.01 11.46
N ASP A 70 2.97 -10.29 10.91
CA ASP A 70 4.20 -9.51 11.11
C ASP A 70 4.68 -8.95 9.78
N CYS A 71 3.96 -7.95 9.26
CA CYS A 71 4.35 -7.24 8.04
C CYS A 71 4.71 -5.80 8.38
N ASN A 72 5.96 -5.40 8.09
CA ASN A 72 6.48 -4.10 8.45
C ASN A 72 7.22 -3.44 7.29
N TYR A 73 7.00 -2.13 7.12
CA TYR A 73 7.82 -1.31 6.25
C TYR A 73 9.23 -1.13 6.83
N ASP A 74 10.27 -1.39 6.04
CA ASP A 74 11.66 -1.15 6.44
C ASP A 74 12.18 0.21 5.95
N TYR A 75 11.35 1.26 6.08
CA TYR A 75 11.73 2.64 5.84
C TYR A 75 11.11 3.61 6.87
N ALA A 76 11.57 4.87 6.90
CA ALA A 76 11.17 5.85 7.90
C ALA A 76 10.07 6.82 7.42
N ASN A 77 9.87 6.96 6.13
CA ASN A 77 8.93 7.90 5.52
C ASN A 77 7.58 7.26 5.17
N THR A 78 6.96 6.66 6.17
CA THR A 78 5.65 5.98 6.13
C THR A 78 4.52 6.95 5.77
N ARG A 79 4.35 7.21 4.45
CA ARG A 79 3.36 8.13 3.88
C ARG A 79 2.68 7.52 2.67
N THR A 80 1.53 8.07 2.26
CA THR A 80 0.69 7.54 1.19
C THR A 80 1.46 7.30 -0.11
N ALA A 81 2.14 8.31 -0.65
CA ALA A 81 2.83 8.16 -1.93
C ALA A 81 3.97 7.12 -1.89
N PRO A 82 4.91 7.16 -0.92
CA PRO A 82 5.90 6.10 -0.77
C PRO A 82 5.30 4.71 -0.57
N GLY A 83 4.22 4.58 0.23
CA GLY A 83 3.59 3.30 0.52
C GLY A 83 2.96 2.65 -0.70
N HIS A 84 2.15 3.40 -1.46
CA HIS A 84 1.56 2.89 -2.70
C HIS A 84 2.63 2.55 -3.76
N ALA A 85 3.67 3.38 -3.90
CA ALA A 85 4.78 3.07 -4.79
C ALA A 85 5.49 1.77 -4.35
N THR A 86 5.81 1.62 -3.06
CA THR A 86 6.48 0.44 -2.51
C THR A 86 5.71 -0.86 -2.78
N LEU A 87 4.40 -0.87 -2.54
CA LEU A 87 3.57 -2.06 -2.72
C LEU A 87 3.60 -2.59 -4.16
N LEU A 88 3.56 -1.70 -5.15
CA LEU A 88 3.42 -2.10 -6.55
C LEU A 88 4.77 -2.16 -7.30
N THR A 89 5.83 -1.51 -6.82
CA THR A 89 7.19 -1.63 -7.38
C THR A 89 8.04 -2.71 -6.72
N GLY A 90 7.63 -3.19 -5.53
CA GLY A 90 8.42 -4.16 -4.76
C GLY A 90 9.75 -3.61 -4.25
N THR A 91 9.92 -2.27 -4.17
CA THR A 91 11.13 -1.62 -3.67
C THR A 91 10.80 -0.45 -2.76
N TYR A 92 11.80 0.13 -2.09
CA TYR A 92 11.65 1.28 -1.20
C TYR A 92 11.90 2.60 -1.93
N SER A 93 11.75 3.74 -1.21
CA SER A 93 11.98 5.06 -1.77
C SER A 93 13.36 5.22 -2.43
N SER A 94 14.37 4.54 -1.91
CA SER A 94 15.71 4.50 -2.50
C SER A 94 15.77 3.86 -3.90
N GLY A 95 14.81 2.99 -4.22
CA GLY A 95 14.69 2.37 -5.54
C GLY A 95 13.65 3.06 -6.43
N HIS A 96 12.44 3.33 -5.90
CA HIS A 96 11.36 3.93 -6.71
C HIS A 96 11.35 5.47 -6.73
N GLY A 97 12.19 6.16 -5.94
CA GLY A 97 12.37 7.61 -5.98
C GLY A 97 11.31 8.44 -5.25
N ILE A 98 10.22 7.88 -4.82
CA ILE A 98 9.12 8.58 -4.15
C ILE A 98 9.36 8.58 -2.63
N HIS A 99 9.83 9.70 -2.07
CA HIS A 99 10.18 9.79 -0.65
C HIS A 99 9.19 10.58 0.22
N ALA A 100 8.22 11.26 -0.41
CA ALA A 100 7.20 12.04 0.27
C ALA A 100 5.94 12.19 -0.61
N ASN A 101 4.85 12.71 -0.05
CA ASN A 101 3.65 13.08 -0.83
C ASN A 101 3.91 14.33 -1.69
N GLU A 102 4.79 15.20 -1.21
CA GLU A 102 5.23 16.43 -1.86
C GLU A 102 6.64 16.81 -1.38
N TRP A 103 7.40 17.51 -2.22
CA TRP A 103 8.75 17.99 -1.88
C TRP A 103 9.06 19.34 -2.53
N TRP A 104 10.09 20.02 -2.03
CA TRP A 104 10.61 21.24 -2.65
C TRP A 104 11.35 20.91 -3.93
N ASP A 105 10.96 21.55 -5.03
CA ASP A 105 11.68 21.48 -6.31
C ASP A 105 12.55 22.74 -6.44
N PRO A 106 13.90 22.63 -6.37
CA PRO A 106 14.79 23.78 -6.40
C PRO A 106 14.81 24.47 -7.78
N GLN A 107 14.51 23.75 -8.86
CA GLN A 107 14.46 24.33 -10.21
C GLN A 107 13.18 25.14 -10.40
N LYS A 108 12.05 24.61 -9.94
CA LYS A 108 10.75 25.28 -10.00
C LYS A 108 10.53 26.27 -8.86
N LYS A 109 11.38 26.24 -7.83
CA LYS A 109 11.31 27.09 -6.61
C LYS A 109 9.94 27.03 -5.93
N LYS A 110 9.33 25.85 -5.89
CA LYS A 110 8.01 25.59 -5.28
C LYS A 110 7.88 24.15 -4.76
N MET A 111 6.89 23.93 -3.93
CA MET A 111 6.46 22.57 -3.60
C MET A 111 5.80 21.94 -4.82
N VAL A 112 6.14 20.69 -5.09
CA VAL A 112 5.51 19.83 -6.11
C VAL A 112 5.02 18.56 -5.48
N THR A 113 3.88 18.02 -5.93
CA THR A 113 3.41 16.72 -5.46
C THR A 113 4.17 15.59 -6.15
N SER A 114 4.15 14.42 -5.53
CA SER A 114 4.83 13.21 -6.04
C SER A 114 4.38 12.79 -7.44
N VAL A 115 3.22 13.25 -7.90
CA VAL A 115 2.64 12.91 -9.21
C VAL A 115 2.39 14.12 -10.11
N GLN A 116 2.73 15.36 -9.67
CA GLN A 116 2.51 16.56 -10.48
C GLN A 116 3.35 16.53 -11.76
N ASP A 117 2.70 16.66 -12.90
CA ASP A 117 3.34 16.66 -14.22
C ASP A 117 2.78 17.81 -15.09
N GLU A 118 3.64 18.80 -15.34
CA GLU A 118 3.28 19.98 -16.13
C GLU A 118 3.14 19.70 -17.63
N SER A 119 3.63 18.54 -18.11
CA SER A 119 3.47 18.10 -19.50
C SER A 119 2.07 17.55 -19.78
N THR A 120 1.29 17.29 -18.75
CA THR A 120 -0.05 16.72 -18.80
C THR A 120 -1.10 17.69 -18.28
N LYS A 121 -2.38 17.37 -18.44
CA LYS A 121 -3.52 18.16 -17.97
C LYS A 121 -4.50 17.27 -17.23
N ILE A 122 -5.24 17.84 -16.27
CA ILE A 122 -6.37 17.16 -15.65
C ILE A 122 -7.53 17.04 -16.65
N VAL A 123 -8.17 15.89 -16.64
CA VAL A 123 -9.33 15.55 -17.48
C VAL A 123 -10.53 15.24 -16.60
N GLY A 124 -11.65 15.89 -16.85
CA GLY A 124 -12.90 15.69 -16.09
C GLY A 124 -13.15 16.69 -14.97
N ALA A 125 -12.22 17.63 -14.73
CA ALA A 125 -12.43 18.76 -13.82
C ALA A 125 -12.45 20.10 -14.56
N ALA A 126 -13.07 21.09 -13.93
CA ALA A 126 -13.06 22.46 -14.45
C ALA A 126 -11.75 23.22 -14.16
N SER A 127 -10.79 22.61 -13.43
CA SER A 127 -9.55 23.26 -13.04
C SER A 127 -8.50 23.23 -14.17
N ASN A 128 -7.80 24.35 -14.35
CA ASN A 128 -6.66 24.47 -15.28
C ASN A 128 -5.31 24.23 -14.57
N GLY A 129 -5.29 23.45 -13.49
CA GLY A 129 -4.06 23.11 -12.78
C GLY A 129 -3.12 22.19 -13.58
N PRO A 130 -1.87 21.99 -13.11
CA PRO A 130 -0.96 21.03 -13.70
C PRO A 130 -1.60 19.64 -13.66
N GLY A 131 -1.29 18.82 -14.67
CA GLY A 131 -1.73 17.45 -14.71
C GLY A 131 -0.94 16.56 -13.74
N ALA A 132 -1.12 15.26 -13.88
CA ALA A 132 -0.47 14.28 -13.04
C ALA A 132 -0.11 13.02 -13.84
N SER A 133 1.01 12.40 -13.49
CA SER A 133 1.51 11.17 -14.10
C SER A 133 2.46 10.43 -13.15
N PRO A 134 2.85 9.19 -13.43
CA PRO A 134 3.85 8.47 -12.65
C PRO A 134 5.31 8.88 -12.96
N HIS A 135 5.56 9.97 -13.69
CA HIS A 135 6.88 10.35 -14.22
C HIS A 135 8.00 10.46 -13.18
N ASN A 136 7.64 10.67 -11.91
CA ASN A 136 8.60 10.70 -10.80
C ASN A 136 9.00 9.31 -10.29
N LEU A 137 8.33 8.22 -10.70
CA LEU A 137 8.80 6.87 -10.41
C LEU A 137 10.14 6.62 -11.12
N LEU A 138 11.07 5.97 -10.41
CA LEU A 138 12.33 5.48 -10.94
C LEU A 138 12.33 3.96 -11.10
N ALA A 139 11.22 3.30 -10.81
CA ALA A 139 11.00 1.88 -10.92
C ALA A 139 9.65 1.60 -11.57
N ASP A 140 9.58 0.55 -12.37
CA ASP A 140 8.35 0.01 -12.91
C ASP A 140 7.53 -0.72 -11.85
N THR A 141 6.27 -0.95 -12.16
CA THR A 141 5.30 -1.60 -11.26
C THR A 141 4.98 -3.03 -11.71
N LEU A 142 4.34 -3.80 -10.85
CA LEU A 142 3.73 -5.09 -11.21
C LEU A 142 2.80 -4.95 -12.44
N GLY A 143 2.07 -3.84 -12.55
CA GLY A 143 1.22 -3.54 -13.69
C GLY A 143 1.99 -3.36 -14.99
N ASP A 144 3.13 -2.68 -14.93
CA ASP A 144 4.02 -2.47 -16.08
C ASP A 144 4.60 -3.81 -16.58
N GLU A 145 5.11 -4.65 -15.69
CA GLU A 145 5.63 -5.98 -16.02
C GLU A 145 4.53 -6.91 -16.56
N LEU A 146 3.32 -6.83 -16.02
CA LEU A 146 2.17 -7.57 -16.53
C LEU A 146 1.81 -7.14 -17.96
N LYS A 147 1.85 -5.84 -18.24
CA LYS A 147 1.66 -5.30 -19.61
C LYS A 147 2.73 -5.79 -20.56
N LEU A 148 4.00 -5.77 -20.15
CA LEU A 148 5.12 -6.28 -20.95
C LEU A 148 4.97 -7.77 -21.23
N ALA A 149 4.74 -8.59 -20.22
CA ALA A 149 4.61 -10.04 -20.35
C ALA A 149 3.43 -10.47 -21.21
N THR A 150 2.35 -9.67 -21.24
CA THR A 150 1.15 -9.94 -22.04
C THR A 150 1.13 -9.21 -23.38
N GLN A 151 2.22 -8.50 -23.74
CA GLN A 151 2.28 -7.69 -24.97
C GLN A 151 1.11 -6.67 -25.06
N GLY A 152 0.82 -6.02 -23.93
CA GLY A 152 -0.24 -5.02 -23.83
C GLY A 152 -1.67 -5.57 -23.76
N LYS A 153 -1.87 -6.89 -23.67
CA LYS A 153 -3.23 -7.49 -23.64
C LYS A 153 -3.89 -7.41 -22.27
N ALA A 154 -3.11 -7.40 -21.18
CA ALA A 154 -3.61 -7.15 -19.83
C ALA A 154 -4.15 -5.72 -19.72
N ARG A 155 -5.16 -5.53 -18.89
CA ARG A 155 -5.68 -4.21 -18.51
C ARG A 155 -5.28 -3.91 -17.08
N VAL A 156 -4.76 -2.69 -16.85
CA VAL A 156 -4.25 -2.25 -15.57
C VAL A 156 -4.90 -0.93 -15.19
N PHE A 157 -5.58 -0.91 -14.06
CA PHE A 157 -6.26 0.28 -13.56
C PHE A 157 -5.97 0.53 -12.09
N GLY A 158 -5.77 1.81 -11.74
CA GLY A 158 -5.67 2.29 -10.36
C GLY A 158 -6.81 3.27 -10.05
N ILE A 159 -7.48 3.08 -8.91
CA ILE A 159 -8.51 4.01 -8.44
C ILE A 159 -8.30 4.33 -6.96
N ALA A 160 -8.51 5.57 -6.57
CA ALA A 160 -8.50 6.03 -5.17
C ALA A 160 -9.14 7.43 -5.08
N LEU A 161 -9.48 7.90 -3.87
CA LEU A 161 -9.79 9.33 -3.72
C LEU A 161 -8.56 10.21 -3.93
N LYS A 162 -7.37 9.72 -3.58
CA LYS A 162 -6.10 10.45 -3.70
C LYS A 162 -5.41 10.14 -5.03
N ASP A 163 -4.98 11.20 -5.74
CA ASP A 163 -4.25 11.11 -7.02
C ASP A 163 -3.03 10.18 -6.96
N ARG A 164 -2.15 10.38 -5.97
CA ARG A 164 -0.91 9.62 -5.77
C ARG A 164 -1.15 8.13 -5.51
N ALA A 165 -2.25 7.79 -4.85
CA ALA A 165 -2.62 6.40 -4.59
C ALA A 165 -3.04 5.69 -5.89
N ALA A 166 -3.84 6.33 -6.72
CA ALA A 166 -4.27 5.77 -8.00
C ALA A 166 -3.11 5.69 -9.02
N ILE A 167 -2.35 6.78 -9.17
CA ILE A 167 -1.35 6.95 -10.23
C ILE A 167 -0.11 6.08 -9.97
N LEU A 168 0.47 6.14 -8.76
CA LEU A 168 1.69 5.40 -8.43
C LEU A 168 1.45 3.88 -8.41
N SER A 169 0.20 3.48 -8.17
CA SER A 169 -0.20 2.07 -8.23
C SER A 169 -0.44 1.57 -9.66
N ALA A 170 -0.99 2.41 -10.54
CA ALA A 170 -1.23 2.05 -11.93
C ALA A 170 0.06 1.95 -12.76
N GLY A 171 1.11 2.70 -12.38
CA GLY A 171 2.41 2.69 -13.06
C GLY A 171 2.40 3.41 -14.41
N PHE A 172 3.47 3.16 -15.19
CA PHE A 172 3.70 3.81 -16.48
C PHE A 172 2.77 3.30 -17.57
N ALA A 173 2.53 1.99 -17.64
CA ALA A 173 1.77 1.34 -18.72
C ALA A 173 0.29 1.12 -18.35
N GLY A 174 -0.19 1.72 -17.25
CA GLY A 174 -1.58 1.63 -16.82
C GLY A 174 -2.56 2.13 -17.91
N ASP A 175 -3.68 1.42 -18.10
CA ASP A 175 -4.75 1.81 -19.02
C ASP A 175 -5.58 2.97 -18.47
N GLY A 176 -5.49 3.22 -17.16
CA GLY A 176 -6.11 4.35 -16.49
C GLY A 176 -5.79 4.44 -15.01
N ALA A 177 -5.65 5.66 -14.52
CA ALA A 177 -5.72 6.00 -13.12
C ALA A 177 -6.82 7.04 -12.92
N TYR A 178 -7.69 6.79 -11.93
CA TYR A 178 -8.82 7.67 -11.64
C TYR A 178 -8.79 8.06 -10.17
N TRP A 179 -9.01 9.36 -9.92
CA TRP A 179 -9.11 9.92 -8.57
C TRP A 179 -10.19 11.00 -8.55
N ILE A 180 -10.48 11.60 -7.39
CA ILE A 180 -11.56 12.57 -7.34
C ILE A 180 -11.06 14.02 -7.36
N GLU A 181 -11.85 14.89 -7.93
CA GLU A 181 -11.80 16.32 -7.65
C GLU A 181 -12.32 16.54 -6.22
N GLN A 182 -11.46 17.07 -5.33
CA GLN A 182 -11.69 17.05 -3.89
C GLN A 182 -12.95 17.79 -3.45
N LYS A 183 -13.31 18.85 -4.17
CA LYS A 183 -14.44 19.68 -3.81
C LYS A 183 -15.79 19.05 -4.15
N THR A 184 -15.90 18.47 -5.33
CA THR A 184 -17.16 17.96 -5.89
C THR A 184 -17.34 16.45 -5.73
N GLY A 185 -16.25 15.69 -5.64
CA GLY A 185 -16.27 14.25 -5.70
C GLY A 185 -16.33 13.69 -7.13
N ALA A 186 -16.26 14.54 -8.16
CA ALA A 186 -16.21 14.04 -9.53
C ALA A 186 -14.94 13.23 -9.80
N TRP A 187 -15.10 12.07 -10.43
CA TRP A 187 -13.97 11.26 -10.87
C TRP A 187 -13.25 11.92 -12.04
N ILE A 188 -11.93 12.00 -11.94
CA ILE A 188 -11.05 12.66 -12.90
C ILE A 188 -9.87 11.76 -13.23
N THR A 189 -9.15 12.13 -14.29
CA THR A 189 -7.90 11.50 -14.71
C THR A 189 -6.95 12.56 -15.26
N SER A 190 -5.91 12.17 -15.96
CA SER A 190 -5.03 13.10 -16.70
C SER A 190 -4.84 12.68 -18.14
N THR A 191 -4.36 13.62 -18.97
CA THR A 191 -4.01 13.35 -20.37
C THR A 191 -2.85 12.37 -20.51
N TYR A 192 -2.15 12.00 -19.44
CA TYR A 192 -1.20 10.89 -19.44
C TYR A 192 -1.88 9.57 -19.81
N TYR A 193 -3.06 9.32 -19.24
CA TYR A 193 -3.81 8.09 -19.48
C TYR A 193 -4.84 8.23 -20.58
N ARG A 194 -5.62 9.32 -20.59
CA ARG A 194 -6.73 9.52 -21.54
C ARG A 194 -6.94 11.00 -21.84
N ASN A 195 -7.17 11.33 -23.12
CA ASN A 195 -7.45 12.72 -23.53
C ASN A 195 -8.85 13.20 -23.09
N GLU A 196 -9.77 12.26 -22.83
CA GLU A 196 -11.11 12.52 -22.30
C GLU A 196 -11.55 11.38 -21.37
N LEU A 197 -12.46 11.66 -20.46
CA LEU A 197 -13.08 10.60 -19.67
C LEU A 197 -13.89 9.68 -20.60
N PRO A 198 -13.83 8.35 -20.40
CA PRO A 198 -14.70 7.44 -21.13
C PRO A 198 -16.16 7.72 -20.79
N LYS A 199 -17.06 7.45 -21.75
CA LYS A 199 -18.48 7.78 -21.63
C LYS A 199 -19.10 7.29 -20.32
N TRP A 200 -18.78 6.10 -19.88
CA TRP A 200 -19.29 5.53 -18.63
C TRP A 200 -18.88 6.36 -17.41
N ALA A 201 -17.65 6.89 -17.37
CA ALA A 201 -17.17 7.73 -16.27
C ALA A 201 -17.81 9.14 -16.32
N GLN A 202 -18.04 9.68 -17.53
CA GLN A 202 -18.82 10.92 -17.70
C GLN A 202 -20.24 10.73 -17.19
N ASP A 203 -20.89 9.60 -17.52
CA ASP A 203 -22.24 9.26 -17.06
C ASP A 203 -22.30 9.05 -15.56
N PHE A 204 -21.27 8.44 -14.97
CA PHE A 204 -21.13 8.30 -13.53
C PHE A 204 -21.12 9.68 -12.84
N ASN A 205 -20.30 10.61 -13.34
CA ASN A 205 -20.20 11.97 -12.80
C ASN A 205 -21.50 12.76 -13.00
N SER A 206 -22.07 12.74 -14.21
CA SER A 206 -23.31 13.48 -14.53
C SER A 206 -24.56 12.90 -13.89
N GLY A 207 -24.50 11.64 -13.44
CA GLY A 207 -25.56 10.98 -12.69
C GLY A 207 -25.69 11.44 -11.24
N ASN A 208 -24.95 12.47 -10.81
CA ASN A 208 -24.95 13.06 -9.47
C ASN A 208 -24.74 12.01 -8.36
N ARG A 209 -23.92 10.99 -8.61
CA ARG A 209 -23.72 9.89 -7.66
C ARG A 209 -23.04 10.33 -6.38
N ALA A 210 -22.19 11.36 -6.41
CA ALA A 210 -21.61 11.97 -5.22
C ALA A 210 -22.67 12.67 -4.35
N GLU A 211 -23.72 13.24 -4.98
CA GLU A 211 -24.78 14.00 -4.30
C GLU A 211 -25.53 13.19 -3.24
N LYS A 212 -25.74 11.90 -3.46
CA LYS A 212 -26.46 11.02 -2.53
C LYS A 212 -25.75 10.81 -1.20
N TYR A 213 -24.47 11.14 -1.11
CA TYR A 213 -23.66 11.00 0.10
C TYR A 213 -23.65 12.26 0.97
N TRP A 214 -24.19 13.38 0.49
CA TRP A 214 -24.35 14.58 1.29
C TRP A 214 -25.56 14.48 2.23
N ASN A 215 -25.45 15.14 3.39
CA ASN A 215 -26.47 15.19 4.42
C ASN A 215 -26.90 13.81 4.96
N ARG A 216 -25.98 12.85 4.99
CA ARG A 216 -26.18 11.51 5.55
C ARG A 216 -25.67 11.44 6.98
N GLU A 217 -26.29 10.59 7.76
CA GLU A 217 -25.81 10.22 9.08
C GLU A 217 -25.08 8.89 8.99
N TRP A 218 -23.83 8.86 9.49
CA TRP A 218 -23.12 7.62 9.76
C TRP A 218 -23.34 7.25 11.22
N LYS A 219 -23.84 6.05 11.46
CA LYS A 219 -24.20 5.55 12.79
C LYS A 219 -23.35 4.33 13.15
N ASP A 220 -23.12 4.17 14.47
CA ASP A 220 -22.56 2.94 15.01
C ASP A 220 -23.59 1.79 15.02
N SER A 221 -23.17 0.60 15.47
CA SER A 221 -24.04 -0.57 15.59
C SER A 221 -25.19 -0.41 16.60
N SER A 222 -25.09 0.55 17.51
CA SER A 222 -26.09 0.89 18.51
C SER A 222 -27.09 1.96 18.02
N GLY A 223 -26.90 2.50 16.81
CA GLY A 223 -27.74 3.54 16.21
C GLY A 223 -27.36 4.97 16.59
N ASN A 224 -26.26 5.18 17.33
CA ASN A 224 -25.79 6.52 17.65
C ASN A 224 -25.13 7.15 16.43
N THR A 225 -25.44 8.42 16.16
CA THR A 225 -24.81 9.17 15.08
C THR A 225 -23.36 9.49 15.45
N LEU A 226 -22.41 8.91 14.71
CA LEU A 226 -20.99 9.20 14.83
C LEU A 226 -20.62 10.48 14.09
N ARG A 227 -21.12 10.62 12.84
CA ARG A 227 -20.85 11.77 11.97
C ARG A 227 -22.01 12.07 11.04
N THR A 228 -22.02 13.32 10.54
CA THR A 228 -22.90 13.72 9.44
C THR A 228 -22.06 14.24 8.29
N THR A 229 -22.52 14.01 7.06
CA THR A 229 -21.88 14.53 5.84
C THR A 229 -22.51 15.86 5.40
N THR A 230 -22.92 16.67 6.36
CA THR A 230 -23.44 18.01 6.08
C THR A 230 -22.28 18.97 5.78
N PRO A 231 -22.35 19.76 4.69
CA PRO A 231 -21.34 20.75 4.36
C PRO A 231 -21.12 21.73 5.53
N ARG A 232 -19.85 22.01 5.83
CA ARG A 232 -19.44 22.88 6.94
C ARG A 232 -18.35 23.86 6.51
N LYS A 233 -18.29 25.01 7.14
CA LYS A 233 -17.17 25.94 6.95
C LYS A 233 -15.91 25.39 7.61
N ILE A 234 -14.78 25.53 6.93
CA ILE A 234 -13.45 25.22 7.46
C ILE A 234 -12.72 26.50 7.89
N LYS A 235 -11.50 26.38 8.43
CA LYS A 235 -10.77 27.48 9.10
C LYS A 235 -10.52 28.71 8.21
N ASP A 236 -10.38 28.54 6.91
CA ASP A 236 -10.17 29.62 5.94
C ASP A 236 -11.47 30.31 5.50
N GLY A 237 -12.63 29.87 6.05
CA GLY A 237 -13.96 30.40 5.73
C GLY A 237 -14.61 29.76 4.49
N SER A 238 -13.91 28.90 3.76
CA SER A 238 -14.47 28.14 2.65
C SER A 238 -15.41 27.02 3.15
N VAL A 239 -16.20 26.44 2.24
CA VAL A 239 -17.01 25.25 2.54
C VAL A 239 -16.17 24.01 2.25
N ALA A 240 -16.11 23.10 3.21
CA ALA A 240 -15.41 21.82 3.06
C ALA A 240 -16.02 21.02 1.90
N GLY A 241 -15.16 20.42 1.09
CA GLY A 241 -15.54 19.66 -0.08
C GLY A 241 -15.91 18.21 0.23
N PHE A 242 -16.15 17.44 -0.82
CA PHE A 242 -16.49 16.04 -0.73
C PHE A 242 -15.40 15.24 0.01
N TYR A 243 -14.13 15.51 -0.31
CA TYR A 243 -12.99 14.83 0.29
C TYR A 243 -12.93 14.99 1.83
N GLU A 244 -13.12 16.20 2.36
CA GLU A 244 -13.02 16.45 3.80
C GLU A 244 -14.28 16.01 4.58
N VAL A 245 -15.43 15.95 3.93
CA VAL A 245 -16.71 15.67 4.60
C VAL A 245 -17.13 14.23 4.42
N VAL A 246 -17.30 13.79 3.17
CA VAL A 246 -17.68 12.41 2.85
C VAL A 246 -16.47 11.49 2.98
N GLY A 247 -15.29 11.93 2.55
CA GLY A 247 -14.03 11.19 2.64
C GLY A 247 -13.71 10.69 4.04
N ALA A 248 -14.12 11.39 5.10
CA ALA A 248 -13.91 10.98 6.49
C ALA A 248 -15.02 10.06 7.05
N THR A 249 -15.71 9.31 6.18
CA THR A 249 -16.78 8.37 6.55
C THR A 249 -16.71 7.11 5.68
N PRO A 250 -17.34 5.98 6.07
CA PRO A 250 -17.41 4.79 5.22
C PRO A 250 -18.11 5.02 3.87
N PHE A 251 -18.89 6.08 3.74
CA PHE A 251 -19.51 6.44 2.46
C PHE A 251 -18.50 6.73 1.35
N ALA A 252 -17.26 7.07 1.71
CA ALA A 252 -16.17 7.18 0.77
C ALA A 252 -15.88 5.85 0.08
N ASN A 253 -15.77 4.77 0.87
CA ASN A 253 -15.51 3.43 0.34
C ASN A 253 -16.69 2.95 -0.54
N ASP A 254 -17.94 3.24 -0.13
CA ASP A 254 -19.12 2.93 -0.96
C ASP A 254 -19.01 3.60 -2.33
N PHE A 255 -18.61 4.87 -2.35
CA PHE A 255 -18.44 5.64 -3.57
C PHE A 255 -17.30 5.11 -4.45
N GLU A 256 -16.16 4.74 -3.84
CA GLU A 256 -15.04 4.12 -4.55
C GLU A 256 -15.43 2.76 -5.14
N PHE A 257 -16.15 1.93 -4.39
CA PHE A 257 -16.60 0.62 -4.87
C PHE A 257 -17.69 0.70 -5.93
N GLU A 258 -18.55 1.71 -5.90
CA GLU A 258 -19.49 1.96 -7.01
C GLU A 258 -18.76 2.25 -8.31
N PHE A 259 -17.74 3.12 -8.26
CA PHE A 259 -16.93 3.42 -9.43
C PHE A 259 -16.13 2.20 -9.90
N ALA A 260 -15.55 1.42 -8.97
CA ALA A 260 -14.85 0.18 -9.27
C ALA A 260 -15.74 -0.84 -10.00
N LYS A 261 -16.98 -1.01 -9.56
CA LYS A 261 -17.96 -1.93 -10.17
C LYS A 261 -18.30 -1.52 -11.60
N GLU A 262 -18.50 -0.23 -11.86
CA GLU A 262 -18.73 0.31 -13.22
C GLU A 262 -17.47 0.09 -14.09
N LEU A 263 -16.28 0.39 -13.57
CA LEU A 263 -15.01 0.17 -14.28
C LEU A 263 -14.84 -1.31 -14.68
N VAL A 264 -15.07 -2.25 -13.77
CA VAL A 264 -14.98 -3.70 -14.05
C VAL A 264 -15.87 -4.09 -15.21
N VAL A 265 -17.11 -3.58 -15.25
CA VAL A 265 -18.08 -3.89 -16.31
C VAL A 265 -17.70 -3.26 -17.64
N TYR A 266 -17.48 -1.94 -17.66
CA TYR A 266 -17.30 -1.21 -18.90
C TYR A 266 -15.92 -1.40 -19.52
N GLU A 267 -14.87 -1.55 -18.71
CA GLU A 267 -13.53 -1.90 -19.18
C GLU A 267 -13.38 -3.43 -19.33
N LYS A 268 -14.42 -4.23 -19.03
CA LYS A 268 -14.50 -5.69 -19.19
C LYS A 268 -13.37 -6.43 -18.50
N LEU A 269 -13.02 -6.03 -17.26
CA LEU A 269 -11.94 -6.68 -16.51
C LEU A 269 -12.28 -8.15 -16.25
N GLY A 270 -11.26 -9.01 -16.34
CA GLY A 270 -11.41 -10.45 -16.20
C GLY A 270 -12.07 -11.17 -17.37
N ASN A 271 -12.40 -10.46 -18.47
CA ASN A 271 -13.00 -11.03 -19.67
C ASN A 271 -12.04 -11.03 -20.88
N GLY A 272 -10.80 -10.61 -20.69
CA GLY A 272 -9.77 -10.60 -21.71
C GLY A 272 -9.04 -11.94 -21.84
N PRO A 273 -8.09 -12.02 -22.82
CA PRO A 273 -7.25 -13.20 -23.03
C PRO A 273 -6.06 -13.29 -22.05
N ALA A 274 -5.84 -12.27 -21.23
CA ALA A 274 -4.77 -12.16 -20.26
C ALA A 274 -5.36 -11.86 -18.88
N THR A 275 -4.58 -12.07 -17.82
CA THR A 275 -4.89 -11.60 -16.46
C THR A 275 -4.92 -10.08 -16.44
N ASP A 276 -5.97 -9.49 -15.89
CA ASP A 276 -6.09 -8.05 -15.66
C ASP A 276 -5.70 -7.70 -14.21
N LEU A 277 -5.39 -6.42 -13.94
CA LEU A 277 -5.02 -5.91 -12.62
C LEU A 277 -5.85 -4.68 -12.27
N LEU A 278 -6.53 -4.72 -11.13
CA LEU A 278 -7.26 -3.59 -10.54
C LEU A 278 -6.70 -3.27 -9.17
N ILE A 279 -6.24 -2.03 -8.96
CA ILE A 279 -5.78 -1.54 -7.67
C ILE A 279 -6.80 -0.55 -7.14
N ILE A 280 -7.25 -0.77 -5.90
CA ILE A 280 -8.23 0.09 -5.21
C ILE A 280 -7.59 0.61 -3.93
N GLY A 281 -7.37 1.92 -3.86
CA GLY A 281 -6.87 2.61 -2.69
C GLY A 281 -8.01 3.23 -1.88
N LEU A 282 -8.32 2.66 -0.71
CA LEU A 282 -9.39 3.14 0.17
C LEU A 282 -8.88 4.24 1.10
N SER A 283 -9.16 5.49 0.77
CA SER A 283 -8.59 6.65 1.47
C SER A 283 -9.36 7.04 2.74
N GLY A 284 -10.57 6.54 2.93
CA GLY A 284 -11.48 7.02 3.99
C GLY A 284 -10.97 6.79 5.41
N ASN A 285 -10.26 5.68 5.65
CA ASN A 285 -9.69 5.35 6.95
C ASN A 285 -8.60 6.35 7.37
N ASP A 286 -7.75 6.80 6.44
CA ASP A 286 -6.72 7.82 6.70
C ASP A 286 -7.32 9.19 6.97
N ILE A 287 -8.25 9.64 6.13
CA ILE A 287 -8.89 10.95 6.28
C ILE A 287 -9.60 11.07 7.65
N LEU A 288 -10.23 9.99 8.10
CA LEU A 288 -10.85 9.90 9.42
C LEU A 288 -9.78 9.81 10.52
N GLY A 289 -8.81 8.91 10.36
CA GLY A 289 -7.79 8.58 11.35
C GLY A 289 -6.96 9.79 11.78
N HIS A 290 -6.62 10.69 10.86
CA HIS A 290 -5.98 11.96 11.16
C HIS A 290 -6.77 12.81 12.16
N GLN A 291 -8.10 12.74 12.13
CA GLN A 291 -8.98 13.57 12.97
C GLN A 291 -9.20 12.97 14.36
N VAL A 292 -9.40 11.65 14.44
CA VAL A 292 -9.88 10.98 15.66
C VAL A 292 -8.88 10.00 16.27
N GLY A 293 -7.81 9.66 15.53
CA GLY A 293 -6.81 8.68 15.94
C GLY A 293 -7.31 7.22 15.82
N PRO A 294 -6.37 6.27 15.94
CA PRO A 294 -6.64 4.85 15.66
C PRO A 294 -7.49 4.12 16.71
N ASP A 295 -7.60 4.69 17.91
CA ASP A 295 -8.23 4.03 19.04
C ASP A 295 -9.64 4.58 19.35
N SER A 296 -10.19 5.40 18.45
CA SER A 296 -11.52 5.99 18.60
C SER A 296 -12.64 5.01 18.22
N PRO A 297 -13.84 5.19 18.78
CA PRO A 297 -15.02 4.43 18.34
C PRO A 297 -15.34 4.60 16.84
N GLU A 298 -15.06 5.76 16.28
CA GLU A 298 -15.24 6.03 14.86
C GLU A 298 -14.28 5.21 14.00
N SER A 299 -13.00 5.08 14.42
CA SER A 299 -12.03 4.23 13.71
C SER A 299 -12.42 2.77 13.75
N GLN A 300 -12.89 2.25 14.90
CA GLN A 300 -13.46 0.89 14.98
C GLN A 300 -14.65 0.73 14.05
N ALA A 301 -15.59 1.66 14.07
CA ALA A 301 -16.78 1.61 13.22
C ALA A 301 -16.45 1.69 11.72
N MET A 302 -15.38 2.45 11.35
CA MET A 302 -14.84 2.49 9.98
C MET A 302 -14.31 1.13 9.55
N VAL A 303 -13.49 0.47 10.37
CA VAL A 303 -12.94 -0.87 10.08
C VAL A 303 -14.07 -1.89 9.89
N LEU A 304 -15.09 -1.88 10.77
CA LEU A 304 -16.23 -2.79 10.66
C LEU A 304 -17.15 -2.47 9.47
N ALA A 305 -17.22 -1.21 9.05
CA ALA A 305 -17.92 -0.85 7.82
C ALA A 305 -17.16 -1.35 6.59
N THR A 306 -15.83 -1.15 6.57
CA THR A 306 -14.94 -1.62 5.49
C THR A 306 -15.03 -3.14 5.33
N ASP A 307 -15.11 -3.90 6.43
CA ASP A 307 -15.31 -5.36 6.39
C ASP A 307 -16.56 -5.74 5.57
N ARG A 308 -17.70 -5.14 5.89
CA ARG A 308 -18.97 -5.39 5.17
C ARG A 308 -18.91 -4.96 3.70
N GLN A 309 -18.30 -3.80 3.44
CA GLN A 309 -18.15 -3.26 2.09
C GLN A 309 -17.24 -4.12 1.21
N LEU A 310 -16.17 -4.68 1.79
CA LEU A 310 -15.31 -5.66 1.09
C LEU A 310 -16.07 -6.94 0.79
N ALA A 311 -16.87 -7.46 1.72
CA ALA A 311 -17.71 -8.63 1.47
C ALA A 311 -18.67 -8.39 0.29
N ASP A 312 -19.30 -7.22 0.22
CA ASP A 312 -20.19 -6.83 -0.89
C ASP A 312 -19.42 -6.72 -2.23
N LEU A 313 -18.21 -6.15 -2.21
CA LEU A 313 -17.37 -6.06 -3.40
C LEU A 313 -16.96 -7.47 -3.89
N PHE A 314 -16.47 -8.32 -2.99
CA PHE A 314 -15.99 -9.67 -3.36
C PHE A 314 -17.13 -10.56 -3.85
N ASN A 315 -18.30 -10.44 -3.24
CA ASN A 315 -19.50 -11.12 -3.70
C ASN A 315 -19.88 -10.64 -5.13
N TYR A 316 -19.89 -9.33 -5.37
CA TYR A 316 -20.14 -8.77 -6.70
C TYR A 316 -19.16 -9.30 -7.74
N LEU A 317 -17.85 -9.24 -7.45
CA LEU A 317 -16.81 -9.76 -8.36
C LEU A 317 -16.93 -11.27 -8.57
N GLY A 318 -17.31 -12.00 -7.52
CA GLY A 318 -17.61 -13.45 -7.60
C GLY A 318 -18.75 -13.76 -8.58
N HIS A 319 -19.80 -12.95 -8.60
CA HIS A 319 -20.89 -13.09 -9.57
C HIS A 319 -20.49 -12.69 -11.00
N GLN A 320 -19.62 -11.68 -11.17
CA GLN A 320 -19.22 -11.21 -12.49
C GLN A 320 -18.17 -12.09 -13.17
N ILE A 321 -17.19 -12.58 -12.43
CA ILE A 321 -15.99 -13.24 -12.97
C ILE A 321 -15.84 -14.67 -12.44
N GLY A 322 -16.42 -14.95 -11.26
CA GLY A 322 -16.21 -16.18 -10.49
C GLY A 322 -15.04 -16.01 -9.52
N LEU A 323 -15.29 -16.14 -8.22
CA LEU A 323 -14.28 -15.88 -7.17
C LEU A 323 -13.04 -16.78 -7.30
N ALA A 324 -13.20 -18.01 -7.82
CA ALA A 324 -12.09 -18.93 -8.10
C ALA A 324 -11.15 -18.43 -9.22
N ASN A 325 -11.58 -17.48 -10.05
CA ASN A 325 -10.79 -16.88 -11.11
C ASN A 325 -10.12 -15.57 -10.70
N ILE A 326 -10.21 -15.20 -9.42
CA ILE A 326 -9.69 -13.93 -8.89
C ILE A 326 -8.64 -14.24 -7.83
N TRP A 327 -7.52 -13.50 -7.87
CA TRP A 327 -6.63 -13.37 -6.73
C TRP A 327 -6.83 -12.00 -6.11
N ILE A 328 -6.82 -11.96 -4.78
CA ILE A 328 -6.99 -10.71 -4.04
C ILE A 328 -5.79 -10.57 -3.10
N ALA A 329 -5.12 -9.41 -3.15
CA ALA A 329 -4.13 -9.01 -2.17
C ALA A 329 -4.66 -7.83 -1.38
N LEU A 330 -4.39 -7.80 -0.08
CA LEU A 330 -4.78 -6.73 0.83
C LEU A 330 -3.57 -6.27 1.61
N SER A 331 -3.35 -4.96 1.64
CA SER A 331 -2.33 -4.34 2.48
C SER A 331 -2.72 -2.91 2.85
N ALA A 332 -1.78 -2.18 3.47
CA ALA A 332 -1.87 -0.76 3.73
C ALA A 332 -0.57 -0.06 3.33
N ASP A 333 -0.65 1.21 3.03
CA ASP A 333 0.48 2.06 2.66
C ASP A 333 1.30 2.53 3.87
N HIS A 334 0.70 2.58 5.06
CA HIS A 334 1.31 2.82 6.38
C HIS A 334 0.31 2.58 7.51
N GLY A 335 0.82 2.58 8.73
CA GLY A 335 0.02 2.64 9.95
C GLY A 335 -0.19 4.07 10.43
N VAL A 336 -0.43 4.24 11.75
CA VAL A 336 -0.67 5.56 12.36
C VAL A 336 -0.36 5.56 13.86
N SER A 337 0.20 6.68 14.35
CA SER A 337 0.43 6.92 15.76
C SER A 337 -0.87 7.02 16.55
N PRO A 338 -0.92 6.57 17.80
CA PRO A 338 -1.97 6.98 18.74
C PRO A 338 -2.02 8.50 18.88
N LEU A 339 -3.19 9.02 19.23
CA LEU A 339 -3.31 10.43 19.61
C LEU A 339 -2.35 10.76 20.75
N PRO A 340 -1.58 11.85 20.70
CA PRO A 340 -0.72 12.25 21.81
C PRO A 340 -1.45 12.44 23.14
N SER A 341 -2.73 12.79 23.13
CA SER A 341 -3.57 12.84 24.33
C SER A 341 -3.77 11.45 24.97
N VAL A 342 -3.98 10.41 24.16
CA VAL A 342 -4.10 9.02 24.61
C VAL A 342 -2.76 8.53 25.18
N ALA A 343 -1.65 8.75 24.48
CA ALA A 343 -0.33 8.39 24.97
C ALA A 343 -0.03 9.06 26.33
N LYS A 344 -0.32 10.35 26.47
CA LYS A 344 -0.13 11.10 27.73
C LYS A 344 -1.00 10.57 28.87
N SER A 345 -2.23 10.15 28.61
CA SER A 345 -3.10 9.56 29.66
C SER A 345 -2.51 8.27 30.23
N LEU A 346 -1.70 7.57 29.42
CA LEU A 346 -0.93 6.37 29.79
C LEU A 346 0.48 6.71 30.33
N ARG A 347 0.78 8.00 30.57
CA ARG A 347 2.09 8.50 31.02
C ARG A 347 3.23 8.28 29.99
N ILE A 348 2.90 8.08 28.74
CA ILE A 348 3.88 7.98 27.65
C ILE A 348 4.17 9.40 27.15
N PRO A 349 5.45 9.83 27.07
CA PRO A 349 5.82 11.13 26.53
C PRO A 349 5.34 11.26 25.08
N ALA A 350 4.58 12.31 24.79
CA ALA A 350 4.02 12.56 23.47
C ALA A 350 3.84 14.07 23.23
N ALA A 351 3.87 14.52 21.98
CA ALA A 351 3.67 15.93 21.64
C ALA A 351 3.06 16.12 20.25
N ASN A 352 2.34 17.22 20.08
CA ASN A 352 2.00 17.77 18.78
C ASN A 352 2.81 19.05 18.55
N PHE A 353 3.32 19.22 17.35
CA PHE A 353 4.02 20.43 16.92
C PHE A 353 3.28 21.12 15.76
N THR A 354 3.53 22.41 15.64
CA THR A 354 3.10 23.16 14.45
C THR A 354 4.32 23.34 13.56
N PRO A 355 4.37 22.73 12.36
CA PRO A 355 5.55 22.77 11.47
C PRO A 355 6.05 24.18 11.18
N ASP A 356 5.15 25.15 10.91
CA ASP A 356 5.53 26.53 10.65
C ASP A 356 6.29 27.17 11.82
N LYS A 357 5.87 26.89 13.06
CA LYS A 357 6.58 27.38 14.26
C LYS A 357 7.96 26.74 14.40
N LEU A 358 8.06 25.43 14.09
CA LEU A 358 9.35 24.73 14.10
C LEU A 358 10.27 25.25 13.00
N GLN A 359 9.76 25.56 11.81
CA GLN A 359 10.55 26.15 10.72
C GLN A 359 11.11 27.52 11.12
N VAL A 360 10.31 28.37 11.77
CA VAL A 360 10.78 29.66 12.30
C VAL A 360 11.89 29.46 13.34
N GLN A 361 11.73 28.52 14.28
CA GLN A 361 12.74 28.20 15.29
C GLN A 361 14.02 27.66 14.64
N LEU A 362 13.89 26.81 13.63
CA LEU A 362 15.01 26.23 12.89
C LEU A 362 15.81 27.33 12.16
N ASN A 363 15.14 28.23 11.42
CA ASN A 363 15.78 29.35 10.77
C ASN A 363 16.42 30.31 11.79
N ALA A 364 15.80 30.54 12.95
CA ALA A 364 16.38 31.36 14.01
C ALA A 364 17.65 30.74 14.60
N ALA A 365 17.69 29.41 14.79
CA ALA A 365 18.90 28.71 15.23
C ALA A 365 20.04 28.82 14.21
N LEU A 366 19.75 28.65 12.93
CA LEU A 366 20.72 28.80 11.84
C LEU A 366 21.24 30.23 11.71
N ASN A 367 20.37 31.23 11.84
CA ASN A 367 20.78 32.63 11.82
C ASN A 367 21.77 32.97 12.95
N ARG A 368 21.57 32.45 14.15
CA ARG A 368 22.52 32.63 15.28
C ARG A 368 23.89 32.05 14.99
N LYS A 369 23.92 30.92 14.23
CA LYS A 369 25.18 30.23 13.90
C LYS A 369 25.90 30.85 12.70
N LEU A 370 25.17 31.11 11.62
CA LEU A 370 25.75 31.37 10.30
C LEU A 370 25.92 32.85 9.99
N SER A 371 24.96 33.67 10.38
CA SER A 371 24.98 35.09 10.04
C SER A 371 24.26 35.94 11.09
N PRO A 372 24.86 36.16 12.27
CA PRO A 372 24.23 36.96 13.34
C PRO A 372 23.79 38.36 12.94
N ALA A 373 24.49 38.94 11.96
CA ALA A 373 24.23 40.31 11.45
C ALA A 373 23.18 40.36 10.32
N HIS A 374 22.85 39.22 9.69
CA HIS A 374 21.93 39.16 8.54
C HIS A 374 20.93 37.99 8.75
N GLN A 375 19.65 38.33 8.76
CA GLN A 375 18.59 37.35 8.86
C GLN A 375 18.39 36.64 7.51
N GLY A 376 18.76 35.37 7.40
CA GLY A 376 18.58 34.52 6.22
C GLY A 376 17.47 33.49 6.41
N GLU A 377 16.86 33.06 5.30
CA GLU A 377 15.98 31.90 5.26
C GLU A 377 16.81 30.72 4.75
N TYR A 378 17.29 29.88 5.66
CA TYR A 378 18.16 28.72 5.35
C TYR A 378 17.37 27.42 5.13
N VAL A 379 16.12 27.35 5.60
CA VAL A 379 15.19 26.24 5.37
C VAL A 379 13.98 26.78 4.64
N LYS A 380 13.75 26.29 3.44
CA LYS A 380 12.62 26.70 2.57
C LYS A 380 11.28 26.22 3.09
N THR A 381 11.24 24.97 3.54
CA THR A 381 10.02 24.37 4.09
C THR A 381 10.36 23.23 5.03
N LEU A 382 9.53 23.05 6.03
CA LEU A 382 9.54 21.90 6.95
C LEU A 382 8.22 21.17 6.86
N LYS A 383 8.23 19.99 6.23
CA LYS A 383 7.16 19.01 6.33
C LYS A 383 7.62 17.93 7.30
N TYR A 384 7.30 18.12 8.55
CA TYR A 384 7.80 17.31 9.64
C TYR A 384 7.76 15.79 9.32
N PRO A 385 8.86 15.05 9.47
CA PRO A 385 10.16 15.51 10.04
C PRO A 385 11.22 15.89 8.99
N VAL A 386 10.85 16.25 7.75
CA VAL A 386 11.79 16.57 6.65
C VAL A 386 11.90 18.08 6.47
N ALA A 387 13.14 18.58 6.44
CA ALA A 387 13.47 19.97 6.17
C ALA A 387 14.17 20.10 4.81
N TRP A 388 13.62 20.90 3.89
CA TRP A 388 14.27 21.24 2.62
C TRP A 388 15.10 22.49 2.78
N VAL A 389 16.37 22.38 2.36
CA VAL A 389 17.41 23.39 2.55
C VAL A 389 17.30 24.47 1.46
N ASN A 390 17.58 25.71 1.84
CA ASN A 390 17.74 26.79 0.88
C ASN A 390 19.16 26.80 0.32
N GLU A 391 19.40 26.10 -0.76
CA GLU A 391 20.69 25.95 -1.43
C GLU A 391 21.32 27.33 -1.79
N GLU A 392 20.49 28.26 -2.27
CA GLU A 392 20.95 29.61 -2.65
C GLU A 392 21.51 30.42 -1.44
N ALA A 393 20.84 30.27 -0.28
CA ALA A 393 21.28 30.97 0.94
C ALA A 393 22.62 30.41 1.46
N PHE A 394 22.84 29.13 1.40
CA PHE A 394 24.10 28.50 1.77
C PHE A 394 25.21 28.77 0.73
N ALA A 395 24.88 28.75 -0.55
CA ALA A 395 25.81 29.07 -1.63
C ALA A 395 26.34 30.52 -1.51
N ALA A 396 25.50 31.49 -1.10
CA ALA A 396 25.89 32.85 -0.84
C ALA A 396 26.95 32.97 0.28
N LEU A 397 26.94 32.04 1.23
CA LEU A 397 27.95 31.92 2.29
C LEU A 397 29.15 31.03 1.90
N LYS A 398 29.16 30.49 0.67
CA LYS A 398 30.16 29.53 0.17
C LYS A 398 30.19 28.20 0.98
N ILE A 399 29.08 27.83 1.56
CA ILE A 399 28.90 26.58 2.31
C ILE A 399 28.39 25.50 1.33
N LYS A 400 29.03 24.34 1.34
CA LYS A 400 28.67 23.19 0.48
C LYS A 400 27.53 22.37 1.08
N GLU A 401 26.92 21.52 0.26
CA GLU A 401 25.80 20.63 0.62
C GLU A 401 26.02 19.88 1.94
N GLU A 402 27.11 19.12 2.04
CA GLU A 402 27.42 18.32 3.24
C GLU A 402 27.41 19.14 4.54
N GLU A 403 28.04 20.32 4.50
CA GLU A 403 28.12 21.23 5.65
C GLU A 403 26.77 21.90 5.91
N ALA A 404 26.08 22.36 4.87
CA ALA A 404 24.76 22.98 4.96
C ALA A 404 23.73 22.04 5.59
N GLU A 405 23.63 20.81 5.10
CA GLU A 405 22.71 19.79 5.62
C GLU A 405 23.06 19.38 7.05
N ARG A 406 24.36 19.26 7.38
CA ARG A 406 24.81 19.02 8.74
C ARG A 406 24.40 20.16 9.69
N ASP A 407 24.53 21.41 9.27
CA ASP A 407 24.14 22.57 10.06
C ASP A 407 22.64 22.61 10.31
N VAL A 408 21.83 22.30 9.30
CA VAL A 408 20.38 22.15 9.43
C VAL A 408 20.05 20.98 10.39
N GLY A 409 20.71 19.84 10.26
CA GLY A 409 20.53 18.68 11.13
C GLY A 409 20.85 18.97 12.60
N GLU A 410 21.94 19.66 12.88
CA GLU A 410 22.29 20.09 14.25
C GLU A 410 21.27 21.08 14.82
N ALA A 411 20.74 21.98 13.99
CA ALA A 411 19.66 22.86 14.39
C ALA A 411 18.34 22.11 14.64
N MET A 412 18.06 21.04 13.88
CA MET A 412 16.89 20.16 14.10
C MET A 412 16.95 19.46 15.49
N LYS A 413 18.13 19.07 15.96
CA LYS A 413 18.29 18.54 17.32
C LYS A 413 17.94 19.58 18.39
N GLN A 414 18.24 20.85 18.16
CA GLN A 414 17.89 21.94 19.09
C GLN A 414 16.38 22.19 19.19
N ILE A 415 15.62 21.81 18.18
CA ILE A 415 14.15 21.91 18.18
C ILE A 415 13.45 20.60 18.56
N GLY A 416 14.18 19.61 19.09
CA GLY A 416 13.62 18.41 19.70
C GLY A 416 13.70 17.13 18.89
N MET A 417 14.39 17.09 17.75
CA MET A 417 14.69 15.83 17.07
C MET A 417 15.73 15.03 17.85
N ARG A 418 15.59 13.71 17.89
CA ARG A 418 16.55 12.79 18.51
C ARG A 418 17.85 12.66 17.73
N GLY A 419 17.77 12.87 16.43
CA GLY A 419 18.87 12.77 15.48
C GLY A 419 18.42 13.24 14.12
N TYR A 420 19.27 13.05 13.15
CA TYR A 420 18.97 13.36 11.75
C TYR A 420 19.82 12.51 10.82
N TYR A 421 19.39 12.43 9.56
CA TYR A 421 20.13 11.89 8.43
C TYR A 421 20.09 12.92 7.30
N THR A 422 21.24 13.28 6.78
CA THR A 422 21.34 14.21 5.66
C THR A 422 21.16 13.47 4.34
N ARG A 423 20.63 14.13 3.32
CA ARG A 423 20.53 13.57 1.98
C ARG A 423 21.90 13.10 1.47
N TRP A 424 22.94 13.90 1.74
CA TRP A 424 24.32 13.56 1.36
C TRP A 424 24.77 12.23 2.01
N GLN A 425 24.57 12.06 3.32
CA GLN A 425 24.90 10.80 4.02
C GLN A 425 24.14 9.61 3.46
N LEU A 426 22.85 9.79 3.16
CA LEU A 426 22.01 8.75 2.60
C LEU A 426 22.45 8.35 1.19
N ALA A 427 22.82 9.34 0.36
CA ALA A 427 23.32 9.10 -1.00
C ALA A 427 24.64 8.31 -1.01
N GLU A 428 25.53 8.57 -0.04
CA GLU A 428 26.82 7.87 0.10
C GLU A 428 26.71 6.56 0.88
N GLY A 429 25.53 6.20 1.41
CA GLY A 429 25.36 5.05 2.30
C GLY A 429 26.10 5.20 3.65
N ALA A 430 26.49 6.42 4.01
CA ALA A 430 27.27 6.74 5.21
C ALA A 430 26.38 6.82 6.46
N VAL A 431 25.63 5.77 6.74
CA VAL A 431 24.70 5.67 7.88
C VAL A 431 25.16 4.59 8.85
N PRO A 432 24.85 4.71 10.15
CA PRO A 432 25.12 3.63 11.11
C PRO A 432 24.40 2.34 10.72
N ASN A 433 25.08 1.20 10.88
CA ASN A 433 24.49 -0.11 10.67
C ASN A 433 23.54 -0.48 11.84
N THR A 434 22.41 0.19 11.92
CA THR A 434 21.35 -0.01 12.90
C THR A 434 20.01 -0.12 12.15
N GLU A 435 18.98 -0.65 12.79
CA GLU A 435 17.63 -0.71 12.21
C GLU A 435 17.15 0.68 11.76
N ILE A 436 17.31 1.69 12.62
CA ILE A 436 16.93 3.07 12.28
C ILE A 436 17.77 3.60 11.11
N GLY A 437 19.08 3.38 11.10
CA GLY A 437 19.95 3.80 9.98
C GLY A 437 19.51 3.19 8.65
N ARG A 438 19.20 1.88 8.65
CA ARG A 438 18.69 1.17 7.45
C ARG A 438 17.36 1.77 6.98
N LYS A 439 16.41 2.00 7.89
CA LYS A 439 15.11 2.60 7.56
C LYS A 439 15.25 3.98 6.91
N TYR A 440 16.18 4.81 7.38
CA TYR A 440 16.44 6.10 6.74
C TYR A 440 17.17 5.95 5.40
N LEU A 441 18.08 4.99 5.26
CA LEU A 441 18.72 4.70 3.96
C LEU A 441 17.68 4.28 2.90
N HIS A 442 16.72 3.45 3.28
CA HIS A 442 15.61 3.06 2.41
C HIS A 442 14.64 4.21 2.09
N SER A 443 14.65 5.26 2.91
CA SER A 443 13.85 6.48 2.69
C SER A 443 14.49 7.49 1.75
N TYR A 444 15.74 7.26 1.33
CA TYR A 444 16.47 8.15 0.44
C TYR A 444 15.76 8.34 -0.90
N SER A 445 15.92 9.53 -1.48
CA SER A 445 15.58 9.80 -2.89
C SER A 445 16.55 10.84 -3.46
N PRO A 446 16.95 10.71 -4.73
CA PRO A 446 17.72 11.73 -5.41
C PRO A 446 16.91 12.99 -5.72
N GLN A 447 15.57 12.93 -5.58
CA GLN A 447 14.67 14.03 -5.91
C GLN A 447 14.54 15.03 -4.74
N GLY A 448 14.15 16.27 -5.05
CA GLY A 448 13.77 17.27 -4.05
C GLY A 448 14.89 18.17 -3.56
N GLY A 449 16.04 18.26 -4.26
CA GLY A 449 17.17 19.11 -3.86
C GLY A 449 17.83 18.67 -2.55
N TRP A 450 18.41 19.57 -1.80
CA TRP A 450 19.04 19.29 -0.52
C TRP A 450 17.99 19.19 0.59
N TYR A 451 18.05 18.13 1.38
CA TYR A 451 17.12 17.93 2.51
C TYR A 451 17.77 17.21 3.68
N VAL A 452 17.16 17.38 4.84
CA VAL A 452 17.53 16.67 6.07
C VAL A 452 16.29 15.98 6.63
N MET A 453 16.40 14.70 6.89
CA MET A 453 15.37 13.90 7.55
C MET A 453 15.65 13.86 9.06
N GLY A 454 14.78 14.44 9.87
CA GLY A 454 14.86 14.35 11.32
C GLY A 454 14.40 12.98 11.83
N VAL A 455 14.98 12.55 12.94
CA VAL A 455 14.49 11.41 13.71
C VAL A 455 13.59 11.96 14.83
N PRO A 456 12.26 11.86 14.71
CA PRO A 456 11.35 12.36 15.73
C PRO A 456 11.47 11.53 17.02
N ALA A 457 11.07 12.09 18.16
CA ALA A 457 10.80 11.26 19.33
C ALA A 457 9.52 10.44 19.07
N PRO A 458 9.40 9.22 19.64
CA PRO A 458 8.16 8.45 19.54
C PRO A 458 6.94 9.27 19.98
N TYR A 459 5.81 9.07 19.34
CA TYR A 459 4.54 9.77 19.63
C TYR A 459 4.62 11.30 19.52
N THR A 460 5.58 11.80 18.73
CA THR A 460 5.74 13.23 18.45
C THR A 460 5.33 13.52 17.01
N LEU A 461 4.28 14.32 16.84
CA LEU A 461 3.60 14.50 15.56
C LEU A 461 3.76 15.93 15.03
N GLY A 462 3.93 16.06 13.71
CA GLY A 462 4.07 17.33 12.99
C GLY A 462 2.75 17.99 12.63
N ILE A 463 1.73 17.84 13.46
CA ILE A 463 0.42 18.47 13.29
C ILE A 463 -0.04 19.07 14.62
N PRO A 464 -0.78 20.18 14.61
CA PRO A 464 -1.20 20.83 15.85
C PRO A 464 -2.23 20.02 16.65
N ASN A 465 -3.06 19.22 16.01
CA ASN A 465 -4.10 18.39 16.62
C ASN A 465 -4.32 17.13 15.78
N GLY A 466 -4.86 16.08 16.39
CA GLY A 466 -5.16 14.82 15.73
C GLY A 466 -4.00 13.82 15.76
N SER A 467 -4.03 12.85 14.86
CA SER A 467 -3.01 11.84 14.66
C SER A 467 -2.32 12.00 13.32
N ASP A 468 -1.10 11.46 13.21
CA ASP A 468 -0.26 11.53 12.00
C ASP A 468 0.66 10.30 11.95
N HIS A 469 1.37 10.18 10.87
CA HIS A 469 2.31 9.13 10.53
C HIS A 469 3.57 9.74 9.89
N GLY A 470 4.49 8.94 9.38
CA GLY A 470 5.72 9.43 8.74
C GLY A 470 6.93 9.29 9.66
N SER A 471 6.97 8.20 10.44
CA SER A 471 8.06 7.88 11.33
C SER A 471 8.56 6.43 11.15
N PRO A 472 9.76 6.08 11.64
CA PRO A 472 10.31 4.74 11.56
C PRO A 472 9.71 3.74 12.57
N TYR A 473 8.76 4.20 13.40
CA TYR A 473 8.26 3.41 14.53
C TYR A 473 7.16 2.43 14.12
N THR A 474 7.05 1.34 14.87
CA THR A 474 6.16 0.21 14.57
C THR A 474 4.70 0.62 14.39
N TYR A 475 4.21 1.63 15.12
CA TYR A 475 2.84 2.11 14.95
C TYR A 475 2.56 2.70 13.55
N ASP A 476 3.61 3.15 12.83
CA ASP A 476 3.52 3.63 11.45
C ASP A 476 3.97 2.58 10.44
N THR A 477 4.92 1.68 10.81
CA THR A 477 5.48 0.71 9.88
C THR A 477 4.73 -0.61 9.83
N HIS A 478 4.05 -1.01 10.92
CA HIS A 478 3.33 -2.28 10.98
C HIS A 478 1.98 -2.18 10.28
N VAL A 479 1.81 -2.99 9.25
CA VAL A 479 0.61 -3.06 8.41
C VAL A 479 0.15 -4.50 8.24
N SER A 480 -1.06 -4.71 7.74
CA SER A 480 -1.54 -6.03 7.35
C SER A 480 -1.03 -6.40 5.95
N LEU A 481 -0.72 -7.68 5.72
CA LEU A 481 -0.50 -8.23 4.39
C LEU A 481 -1.27 -9.55 4.29
N ALA A 482 -2.16 -9.66 3.32
CA ALA A 482 -2.93 -10.86 3.15
C ALA A 482 -3.24 -11.16 1.67
N PHE A 483 -3.41 -12.45 1.36
CA PHE A 483 -3.70 -12.92 0.03
C PHE A 483 -4.86 -13.92 0.06
N TYR A 484 -5.68 -13.90 -0.99
CA TYR A 484 -6.72 -14.88 -1.25
C TYR A 484 -6.66 -15.33 -2.71
N GLY A 485 -6.88 -16.62 -2.94
CA GLY A 485 -6.94 -17.23 -4.27
C GLY A 485 -6.25 -18.59 -4.32
N LEU A 486 -6.42 -19.32 -5.41
CA LEU A 486 -5.98 -20.71 -5.56
C LEU A 486 -4.52 -21.01 -5.17
N PRO A 487 -3.50 -20.15 -5.48
CA PRO A 487 -2.13 -20.49 -5.18
C PRO A 487 -1.75 -20.30 -3.71
N PHE A 488 -2.62 -19.69 -2.89
CA PHE A 488 -2.31 -19.37 -1.50
C PHE A 488 -2.84 -20.46 -0.56
N GLN A 489 -1.98 -20.90 0.35
CA GLN A 489 -2.36 -21.81 1.42
C GLN A 489 -2.97 -21.03 2.59
N THR A 490 -4.15 -21.41 2.99
CA THR A 490 -4.85 -20.82 4.13
C THR A 490 -4.02 -20.95 5.41
N GLY A 491 -3.85 -19.82 6.11
CA GLY A 491 -3.14 -19.79 7.39
C GLY A 491 -2.78 -18.38 7.85
N THR A 492 -2.46 -18.28 9.14
CA THR A 492 -1.83 -17.10 9.72
C THR A 492 -0.33 -17.32 9.82
N TYR A 493 0.44 -16.54 9.07
CA TYR A 493 1.90 -16.61 9.00
C TYR A 493 2.51 -15.54 9.91
N ARG A 494 3.42 -15.97 10.79
CA ARG A 494 4.13 -15.10 11.74
C ARG A 494 5.59 -14.87 11.35
N THR A 495 5.99 -15.41 10.19
CA THR A 495 7.27 -15.08 9.57
C THR A 495 7.23 -13.63 9.13
N HIS A 496 8.35 -12.94 9.32
CA HIS A 496 8.47 -11.55 8.91
C HIS A 496 8.24 -11.40 7.40
N ALA A 497 7.36 -10.50 7.06
CA ALA A 497 7.07 -10.07 5.69
C ALA A 497 7.18 -8.55 5.59
N GLU A 498 7.37 -8.08 4.39
CA GLU A 498 7.44 -6.65 4.10
C GLU A 498 6.49 -6.30 2.94
N PRO A 499 5.95 -5.09 2.87
CA PRO A 499 5.06 -4.70 1.76
C PRO A 499 5.71 -4.82 0.37
N VAL A 500 7.03 -4.74 0.26
CA VAL A 500 7.80 -4.99 -0.98
C VAL A 500 7.63 -6.42 -1.51
N ASP A 501 7.23 -7.37 -0.67
CA ASP A 501 7.04 -8.77 -1.03
C ASP A 501 5.78 -9.00 -1.88
N LEU A 502 4.81 -8.06 -1.83
CA LEU A 502 3.52 -8.19 -2.52
C LEU A 502 3.69 -8.33 -4.03
N ALA A 503 4.34 -7.34 -4.67
CA ALA A 503 4.53 -7.33 -6.12
C ALA A 503 5.36 -8.52 -6.59
N VAL A 504 6.43 -8.85 -5.86
CA VAL A 504 7.34 -9.95 -6.17
C VAL A 504 6.64 -11.31 -6.07
N THR A 505 5.83 -11.52 -5.03
CA THR A 505 5.06 -12.75 -4.85
C THR A 505 4.04 -12.93 -5.98
N LEU A 506 3.27 -11.88 -6.30
CA LEU A 506 2.28 -11.95 -7.39
C LEU A 506 2.95 -12.15 -8.76
N ALA A 507 4.05 -11.45 -9.06
CA ALA A 507 4.79 -11.62 -10.31
C ALA A 507 5.31 -13.07 -10.46
N SER A 508 5.90 -13.62 -9.41
CA SER A 508 6.38 -15.01 -9.39
C SER A 508 5.26 -16.01 -9.67
N LEU A 509 4.10 -15.85 -9.04
CA LEU A 509 2.94 -16.72 -9.25
C LEU A 509 2.35 -16.60 -10.67
N LEU A 510 2.42 -15.41 -11.28
CA LEU A 510 2.02 -15.19 -12.67
C LEU A 510 3.05 -15.75 -13.66
N GLY A 511 4.25 -16.12 -13.20
CA GLY A 511 5.35 -16.53 -14.08
C GLY A 511 5.81 -15.41 -15.01
N ILE A 512 5.84 -14.18 -14.50
CA ILE A 512 6.37 -12.99 -15.17
C ILE A 512 7.59 -12.46 -14.40
N ASN A 513 8.34 -11.53 -14.98
CA ASN A 513 9.39 -10.84 -14.25
C ASN A 513 8.80 -10.05 -13.08
N GLY A 514 9.54 -9.98 -11.98
CA GLY A 514 9.28 -8.96 -10.96
C GLY A 514 9.67 -7.57 -11.45
N PRO A 515 9.13 -6.50 -10.86
CA PRO A 515 9.55 -5.14 -11.18
C PRO A 515 11.07 -4.98 -11.06
N THR A 516 11.69 -4.22 -11.97
CA THR A 516 13.15 -4.22 -12.22
C THR A 516 14.01 -3.83 -11.01
N HIS A 517 13.49 -3.00 -10.11
CA HIS A 517 14.17 -2.57 -8.89
C HIS A 517 13.67 -3.27 -7.62
N SER A 518 12.87 -4.34 -7.78
CA SER A 518 12.26 -5.03 -6.65
C SER A 518 13.33 -5.67 -5.76
N VAL A 519 13.15 -5.53 -4.45
CA VAL A 519 14.02 -6.08 -3.39
C VAL A 519 13.28 -7.08 -2.49
N GLY A 520 11.96 -7.19 -2.67
CA GLY A 520 11.12 -8.13 -1.94
C GLY A 520 11.44 -9.58 -2.25
N ARG A 521 10.95 -10.48 -1.40
CA ARG A 521 11.05 -11.93 -1.60
C ARG A 521 9.70 -12.54 -2.00
N VAL A 522 9.74 -13.73 -2.58
CA VAL A 522 8.53 -14.53 -2.76
C VAL A 522 8.16 -15.16 -1.41
N LEU A 523 6.93 -14.98 -0.98
CA LEU A 523 6.39 -15.51 0.27
C LEU A 523 6.03 -16.99 0.11
N THR A 524 7.05 -17.83 -0.11
CA THR A 524 6.90 -19.26 -0.46
C THR A 524 6.20 -20.08 0.61
N GLU A 525 6.31 -19.70 1.87
CA GLU A 525 5.65 -20.34 3.00
C GLU A 525 4.12 -20.29 2.93
N ALA A 526 3.58 -19.32 2.22
CA ALA A 526 2.14 -19.14 2.04
C ALA A 526 1.62 -19.73 0.72
N LEU A 527 2.45 -20.43 -0.03
CA LEU A 527 2.05 -21.03 -1.30
C LEU A 527 1.60 -22.47 -1.11
N ALA A 528 0.49 -22.83 -1.77
CA ALA A 528 0.03 -24.19 -1.81
C ALA A 528 1.11 -25.09 -2.45
N PRO A 529 1.43 -26.26 -1.87
CA PRO A 529 2.40 -27.17 -2.46
C PRO A 529 1.95 -27.55 -3.87
N ALA A 530 2.89 -27.52 -4.82
CA ALA A 530 2.62 -28.02 -6.16
C ALA A 530 2.21 -29.49 -6.01
N HIS A 531 0.98 -29.84 -6.37
CA HIS A 531 0.60 -31.26 -6.47
C HIS A 531 1.54 -31.92 -7.47
N ARG A 532 2.53 -32.69 -6.98
CA ARG A 532 3.20 -33.66 -7.82
C ARG A 532 2.10 -34.56 -8.34
N ALA A 533 1.95 -34.65 -9.66
CA ALA A 533 1.21 -35.74 -10.25
C ALA A 533 1.77 -37.03 -9.64
N GLU A 534 0.98 -37.69 -8.80
CA GLU A 534 1.37 -39.02 -8.31
C GLU A 534 1.64 -39.85 -9.54
N ASP A 535 2.84 -40.38 -9.59
CA ASP A 535 3.33 -41.30 -10.62
C ASP A 535 2.45 -42.56 -10.58
N SER A 536 1.29 -42.49 -11.22
CA SER A 536 0.38 -43.63 -11.38
C SER A 536 0.94 -44.53 -12.48
N GLY A 537 2.08 -45.14 -12.22
CA GLY A 537 2.80 -45.97 -13.17
C GLY A 537 3.84 -46.89 -12.59
N SER A 538 3.56 -47.53 -11.45
CA SER A 538 4.29 -48.75 -11.09
C SER A 538 3.37 -49.97 -11.26
N PRO A 539 3.70 -50.92 -12.14
CA PRO A 539 2.94 -52.16 -12.27
C PRO A 539 3.05 -52.99 -10.98
N PRO A 540 2.02 -53.76 -10.61
CA PRO A 540 2.03 -54.53 -9.38
C PRO A 540 3.16 -55.56 -9.42
N GLY A 541 4.19 -55.37 -8.58
CA GLY A 541 5.26 -56.31 -8.38
C GLY A 541 4.75 -57.60 -7.76
N ARG A 542 5.11 -58.73 -8.38
CA ARG A 542 4.82 -60.09 -7.93
C ARG A 542 5.24 -60.28 -6.47
N SER A 543 4.32 -60.70 -5.65
CA SER A 543 4.54 -61.19 -4.28
C SER A 543 5.46 -62.38 -4.27
N ASN A 544 6.58 -62.30 -3.55
CA ASN A 544 7.42 -63.46 -3.21
C ASN A 544 7.09 -63.88 -1.77
N PRO A 545 6.63 -65.13 -1.56
CA PRO A 545 6.31 -65.57 -0.21
C PRO A 545 7.57 -66.26 0.38
N HIS A 546 8.27 -65.64 1.30
CA HIS A 546 9.12 -66.24 2.36
C HIS A 546 10.08 -65.23 2.99
N SER A 547 9.68 -64.69 4.16
CA SER A 547 10.63 -64.50 5.27
C SER A 547 9.85 -64.25 6.58
N LYS A 548 10.24 -65.04 7.58
CA LYS A 548 9.69 -65.03 8.95
C LYS A 548 10.14 -63.79 9.73
N PRO A 549 9.37 -63.41 10.79
CA PRO A 549 9.71 -62.29 11.62
C PRO A 549 10.76 -62.64 12.69
N SER A 550 11.66 -61.74 12.98
CA SER A 550 12.52 -61.82 14.16
C SER A 550 12.66 -60.44 14.80
N GLY A 551 12.38 -60.40 16.09
CA GLY A 551 13.04 -59.51 17.03
C GLY A 551 12.21 -58.35 17.57
N GLU A 552 11.54 -58.60 18.69
CA GLU A 552 11.12 -57.59 19.68
C GLU A 552 12.32 -56.73 20.13
N VAL A 553 12.19 -55.43 20.16
CA VAL A 553 13.08 -54.55 20.92
C VAL A 553 12.22 -53.83 21.98
N LYS A 554 12.58 -54.08 23.27
CA LYS A 554 11.97 -53.48 24.45
C LYS A 554 12.26 -51.99 24.57
N PRO A 555 11.36 -51.19 25.20
CA PRO A 555 11.62 -49.78 25.45
C PRO A 555 12.63 -49.55 26.58
N VAL A 556 13.50 -48.55 26.43
CA VAL A 556 14.44 -48.12 27.47
C VAL A 556 13.75 -47.12 28.39
N ASP A 557 13.79 -47.46 29.69
CA ASP A 557 13.30 -46.65 30.82
C ASP A 557 14.35 -45.53 31.11
N LEU A 558 13.92 -44.27 31.09
CA LEU A 558 14.67 -43.09 31.48
C LEU A 558 14.11 -42.49 32.76
N SER A 559 14.17 -43.23 33.86
CA SER A 559 14.03 -42.68 35.21
C SER A 559 15.34 -42.82 35.93
N SER A 560 16.20 -41.77 35.89
CA SER A 560 17.15 -41.39 36.95
C SER A 560 18.24 -40.48 36.38
N VAL A 561 18.18 -39.22 36.66
CA VAL A 561 19.32 -38.40 37.12
C VAL A 561 18.74 -37.18 37.86
N GLN A 562 18.78 -37.25 39.17
CA GLN A 562 18.68 -36.10 40.07
C GLN A 562 20.10 -35.52 40.34
N GLY A 563 20.12 -34.21 40.44
CA GLY A 563 20.94 -33.60 41.49
C GLY A 563 22.30 -33.04 41.07
N GLY A 564 22.49 -31.75 41.32
CA GLY A 564 23.79 -31.09 41.37
C GLY A 564 23.71 -29.57 41.34
N GLU A 565 23.48 -29.00 42.54
CA GLU A 565 23.69 -27.57 42.82
C GLU A 565 25.16 -27.17 42.60
N ARG A 566 25.37 -26.01 41.96
CA ARG A 566 26.10 -24.82 42.48
C ARG A 566 26.01 -23.68 41.47
#